data_ebfd5e91052d1f14f9128ff3aed30152
#
_entry.id   ebfd5e91052d1f14f9128ff3aed30152
#
_cell.length_a   1.000
_cell.length_b   1.000
_cell.length_c   1.000
_cell.angle_alpha   90.00
_cell.angle_beta   90.00
_cell.angle_gamma   90.00
#
_symmetry.space_group_name_H-M   'P 1'
#
loop_
_entity.id
_entity.type
_entity.pdbx_description
1 polymer ?
#
loop_
_entity_poly.entity_id
_entity_poly.type
_entity_poly.pdbx_seq_one_letter_code
_entity_poly.pdbx_strand_id
1 'polypeptide(L)'
;SAASDVYKRQNQKVVQILPINDTTMTGTWEDSYPYNANSTFALHPQFIRLPAAGVVEDDEYRTLRSELNALPEIDYERVNRHKLRLLRRAFERHGTRTAARRDYKDFIAANRHWLIPYAAFCTLRDETGTPDFTRWGGFARYDRKAVDAYCRSHSRDIAFHCYVQYHLHTQLSEVCA
;
A
#
# COMPACT_ATOMS: atom_id res chain seq x y z
N SER A 1 -11.24 -8.17 -11.56
CA SER A 1 -11.28 -9.43 -10.81
C SER A 1 -12.41 -10.30 -11.32
N ALA A 2 -12.41 -11.61 -11.00
CA ALA A 2 -13.49 -12.51 -11.41
C ALA A 2 -14.88 -11.98 -11.00
N ALA A 3 -14.99 -11.37 -9.83
CA ALA A 3 -16.24 -10.75 -9.39
C ALA A 3 -16.65 -9.55 -10.27
N SER A 4 -15.71 -8.66 -10.60
CA SER A 4 -15.98 -7.52 -11.50
C SER A 4 -16.46 -7.98 -12.88
N ASP A 5 -15.88 -9.05 -13.41
CA ASP A 5 -16.27 -9.63 -14.69
C ASP A 5 -17.69 -10.24 -14.64
N VAL A 6 -18.06 -10.86 -13.51
CA VAL A 6 -19.42 -11.39 -13.30
C VAL A 6 -20.44 -10.24 -13.29
N TYR A 7 -20.20 -9.16 -12.54
CA TYR A 7 -21.09 -8.01 -12.49
C TYR A 7 -21.25 -7.33 -13.86
N LYS A 8 -20.14 -7.21 -14.60
CA LYS A 8 -20.15 -6.65 -15.96
C LYS A 8 -21.00 -7.51 -16.92
N ARG A 9 -20.87 -8.84 -16.86
CA ARG A 9 -21.69 -9.78 -17.66
C ARG A 9 -23.18 -9.75 -17.28
N GLN A 10 -23.48 -9.47 -16.03
CA GLN A 10 -24.87 -9.33 -15.54
C GLN A 10 -25.47 -7.93 -15.81
N ASN A 11 -24.74 -7.08 -16.53
CA ASN A 11 -25.15 -5.70 -16.86
C ASN A 11 -25.42 -4.84 -15.61
N GLN A 12 -24.74 -5.12 -14.49
CA GLN A 12 -24.80 -4.31 -13.29
C GLN A 12 -24.08 -2.98 -13.54
N LYS A 13 -24.72 -1.88 -13.20
CA LYS A 13 -24.17 -0.52 -13.42
C LYS A 13 -23.52 0.08 -12.17
N VAL A 14 -23.85 -0.45 -11.00
CA VAL A 14 -23.35 0.03 -9.71
C VAL A 14 -23.01 -1.17 -8.84
N VAL A 15 -21.81 -1.17 -8.27
CA VAL A 15 -21.36 -2.14 -7.29
C VAL A 15 -20.91 -1.39 -6.05
N GLN A 16 -21.55 -1.66 -4.92
CA GLN A 16 -21.10 -1.14 -3.63
C GLN A 16 -20.11 -2.11 -3.01
N ILE A 17 -18.97 -1.58 -2.57
CA ILE A 17 -17.94 -2.32 -1.87
C ILE A 17 -17.69 -1.71 -0.49
N LEU A 18 -17.08 -2.48 0.42
CA LEU A 18 -16.56 -1.94 1.67
C LEU A 18 -15.38 -1.00 1.39
N PRO A 19 -15.03 -0.11 2.34
CA PRO A 19 -13.86 0.75 2.20
C PRO A 19 -12.60 -0.10 1.91
N ILE A 20 -11.81 0.36 0.94
CA ILE A 20 -10.55 -0.29 0.53
C ILE A 20 -9.33 0.55 0.93
N ASN A 21 -9.57 1.55 1.76
CA ASN A 21 -8.53 2.44 2.27
C ASN A 21 -7.58 1.71 3.24
N ASP A 22 -6.39 2.27 3.38
CA ASP A 22 -5.37 1.70 4.26
C ASP A 22 -5.75 1.83 5.73
N THR A 23 -5.78 0.70 6.41
CA THR A 23 -6.07 0.56 7.84
C THR A 23 -4.85 0.07 8.63
N THR A 24 -3.66 0.00 7.97
CA THR A 24 -2.46 -0.55 8.59
C THR A 24 -1.94 0.36 9.70
N MET A 25 -2.10 -0.08 10.93
CA MET A 25 -1.66 0.64 12.13
C MET A 25 -0.69 -0.21 12.96
N THR A 26 -1.08 -1.42 13.33
CA THR A 26 -0.35 -2.28 14.28
C THR A 26 0.35 -3.46 13.62
N GLY A 27 -0.02 -3.81 12.39
CA GLY A 27 0.43 -5.03 11.71
C GLY A 27 -0.24 -6.30 12.23
N THR A 28 -1.30 -6.16 13.04
CA THR A 28 -2.07 -7.26 13.60
C THR A 28 -3.41 -7.46 12.86
N TRP A 29 -4.16 -8.48 13.24
CA TRP A 29 -5.48 -8.76 12.67
C TRP A 29 -6.47 -7.59 12.85
N GLU A 30 -6.28 -6.72 13.83
CA GLU A 30 -7.10 -5.51 14.06
C GLU A 30 -7.12 -4.58 12.85
N ASP A 31 -6.03 -4.56 12.08
CA ASP A 31 -5.91 -3.77 10.86
C ASP A 31 -6.83 -4.28 9.72
N SER A 32 -7.49 -5.44 9.88
CA SER A 32 -8.46 -5.96 8.91
C SER A 32 -9.81 -5.25 8.94
N TYR A 33 -10.07 -4.41 9.98
CA TYR A 33 -11.32 -3.68 10.11
C TYR A 33 -11.40 -2.50 9.13
N PRO A 34 -12.26 -2.55 8.09
CA PRO A 34 -12.18 -1.63 6.95
C PRO A 34 -12.60 -0.19 7.26
N TYR A 35 -13.23 0.04 8.42
CA TYR A 35 -13.73 1.37 8.79
C TYR A 35 -12.74 2.18 9.63
N ASN A 36 -11.59 1.62 9.98
CA ASN A 36 -10.55 2.30 10.77
C ASN A 36 -9.39 2.79 9.88
N ALA A 37 -9.73 3.50 8.80
CA ALA A 37 -8.75 3.97 7.83
C ALA A 37 -7.83 5.06 8.42
N ASN A 38 -6.53 4.92 8.18
CA ASN A 38 -5.51 5.93 8.51
C ASN A 38 -5.40 7.04 7.46
N SER A 39 -6.00 6.83 6.29
CA SER A 39 -6.04 7.80 5.20
C SER A 39 -7.31 7.62 4.37
N THR A 40 -7.92 8.74 3.97
CA THR A 40 -9.07 8.74 3.05
C THR A 40 -8.68 8.52 1.59
N PHE A 41 -7.40 8.59 1.26
CA PHE A 41 -6.89 8.49 -0.10
C PHE A 41 -6.05 7.23 -0.34
N ALA A 42 -5.25 6.82 0.66
CA ALA A 42 -4.37 5.69 0.52
C ALA A 42 -5.15 4.38 0.47
N LEU A 43 -4.75 3.50 -0.45
CA LEU A 43 -5.34 2.17 -0.61
C LEU A 43 -4.56 1.14 0.21
N HIS A 44 -5.29 0.17 0.78
CA HIS A 44 -4.70 -0.85 1.63
C HIS A 44 -3.80 -1.80 0.81
N PRO A 45 -2.53 -2.01 1.21
CA PRO A 45 -1.59 -2.88 0.49
C PRO A 45 -2.07 -4.33 0.33
N GLN A 46 -2.99 -4.82 1.17
CA GLN A 46 -3.54 -6.17 1.04
C GLN A 46 -4.24 -6.42 -0.30
N PHE A 47 -4.77 -5.38 -0.96
CA PHE A 47 -5.50 -5.54 -2.22
C PHE A 47 -4.59 -5.58 -3.46
N ILE A 48 -3.29 -5.31 -3.30
CA ILE A 48 -2.36 -5.26 -4.42
C ILE A 48 -2.17 -6.65 -5.06
N ARG A 49 -2.23 -6.70 -6.38
CA ARG A 49 -1.81 -7.86 -7.17
C ARG A 49 -0.30 -7.79 -7.36
N LEU A 50 0.42 -8.65 -6.65
CA LEU A 50 1.88 -8.60 -6.54
C LEU A 50 2.63 -8.69 -7.88
N PRO A 51 2.29 -9.61 -8.82
CA PRO A 51 2.97 -9.67 -10.12
C PRO A 51 2.83 -8.39 -10.94
N ALA A 52 1.67 -7.72 -10.89
CA ALA A 52 1.45 -6.45 -11.57
C ALA A 52 2.24 -5.28 -10.94
N ALA A 53 2.73 -5.46 -9.72
CA ALA A 53 3.63 -4.52 -9.04
C ALA A 53 5.12 -4.95 -9.14
N GLY A 54 5.46 -5.83 -10.09
CA GLY A 54 6.83 -6.23 -10.36
C GLY A 54 7.39 -7.34 -9.45
N VAL A 55 6.55 -7.98 -8.65
CA VAL A 55 6.96 -9.16 -7.88
C VAL A 55 7.12 -10.35 -8.81
N VAL A 56 8.27 -11.03 -8.74
CA VAL A 56 8.55 -12.24 -9.51
C VAL A 56 7.80 -13.41 -8.91
N GLU A 57 7.14 -14.20 -9.76
CA GLU A 57 6.48 -15.45 -9.37
C GLU A 57 7.49 -16.61 -9.26
N ASP A 58 8.48 -16.45 -8.39
CA ASP A 58 9.47 -17.48 -8.05
C ASP A 58 8.87 -18.58 -7.16
N ASP A 59 9.68 -19.57 -6.80
CA ASP A 59 9.22 -20.70 -5.99
C ASP A 59 8.78 -20.24 -4.60
N GLU A 60 9.42 -19.23 -4.01
CA GLU A 60 8.99 -18.65 -2.75
C GLU A 60 7.58 -18.05 -2.85
N TYR A 61 7.33 -17.26 -3.90
CA TYR A 61 5.99 -16.69 -4.15
C TYR A 61 4.94 -17.77 -4.32
N ARG A 62 5.23 -18.83 -5.12
CA ARG A 62 4.28 -19.93 -5.37
C ARG A 62 3.97 -20.71 -4.09
N THR A 63 4.99 -21.01 -3.30
CA THR A 63 4.85 -21.71 -2.02
C THR A 63 4.00 -20.90 -1.05
N LEU A 64 4.32 -19.64 -0.81
CA LEU A 64 3.55 -18.75 0.05
C LEU A 64 2.11 -18.60 -0.39
N ARG A 65 1.87 -18.45 -1.70
CA ARG A 65 0.54 -18.35 -2.27
C ARG A 65 -0.26 -19.64 -2.02
N SER A 66 0.35 -20.80 -2.24
CA SER A 66 -0.29 -22.10 -2.01
C SER A 66 -0.65 -22.30 -0.55
N GLU A 67 0.30 -22.05 0.36
CA GLU A 67 0.10 -22.20 1.80
C GLU A 67 -0.98 -21.28 2.34
N LEU A 68 -0.93 -20.00 2.01
CA LEU A 68 -1.87 -19.00 2.54
C LEU A 68 -3.29 -19.19 1.97
N ASN A 69 -3.41 -19.64 0.71
CA ASN A 69 -4.71 -19.93 0.12
C ASN A 69 -5.32 -21.26 0.58
N ALA A 70 -4.54 -22.15 1.17
CA ALA A 70 -5.03 -23.40 1.73
C ALA A 70 -5.61 -23.25 3.16
N LEU A 71 -5.42 -22.10 3.79
CA LEU A 71 -5.98 -21.82 5.11
C LEU A 71 -7.50 -21.71 5.06
N PRO A 72 -8.23 -22.20 6.08
CA PRO A 72 -9.69 -22.09 6.14
C PRO A 72 -10.18 -20.64 6.28
N GLU A 73 -9.35 -19.79 6.85
CA GLU A 73 -9.60 -18.35 7.02
C GLU A 73 -8.39 -17.54 6.60
N ILE A 74 -8.60 -16.26 6.28
CA ILE A 74 -7.52 -15.37 5.86
C ILE A 74 -6.66 -15.00 7.08
N ASP A 75 -5.38 -15.40 7.04
CA ASP A 75 -4.37 -14.91 7.98
C ASP A 75 -3.86 -13.52 7.51
N TYR A 76 -4.56 -12.48 7.91
CA TYR A 76 -4.25 -11.09 7.50
C TYR A 76 -2.83 -10.68 7.87
N GLU A 77 -2.33 -11.08 9.03
CA GLU A 77 -0.99 -10.72 9.49
C GLU A 77 0.09 -11.34 8.60
N ARG A 78 -0.01 -12.65 8.33
CA ARG A 78 0.93 -13.33 7.43
C ARG A 78 0.83 -12.81 6.01
N VAL A 79 -0.39 -12.62 5.49
CA VAL A 79 -0.61 -12.09 4.14
C VAL A 79 0.04 -10.72 3.99
N ASN A 80 -0.24 -9.77 4.89
CA ASN A 80 0.27 -8.41 4.81
C ASN A 80 1.79 -8.37 4.97
N ARG A 81 2.35 -9.09 5.94
CA ARG A 81 3.79 -9.19 6.16
C ARG A 81 4.53 -9.71 4.93
N HIS A 82 4.04 -10.80 4.32
CA HIS A 82 4.67 -11.37 3.14
C HIS A 82 4.50 -10.49 1.91
N LYS A 83 3.34 -9.87 1.72
CA LYS A 83 3.12 -8.92 0.63
C LYS A 83 4.07 -7.73 0.71
N LEU A 84 4.17 -7.08 1.87
CA LEU A 84 5.07 -5.94 2.05
C LEU A 84 6.54 -6.32 1.83
N ARG A 85 6.97 -7.49 2.31
CA ARG A 85 8.32 -7.97 2.09
C ARG A 85 8.62 -8.21 0.59
N LEU A 86 7.71 -8.85 -0.13
CA LEU A 86 7.85 -9.09 -1.57
C LEU A 86 7.81 -7.79 -2.37
N LEU A 87 6.95 -6.85 -2.00
CA LEU A 87 6.90 -5.52 -2.59
C LEU A 87 8.19 -4.72 -2.35
N ARG A 88 8.80 -4.84 -1.17
CA ARG A 88 10.10 -4.20 -0.89
C ARG A 88 11.17 -4.73 -1.83
N ARG A 89 11.23 -6.05 -2.05
CA ARG A 89 12.17 -6.66 -3.01
C ARG A 89 11.89 -6.21 -4.45
N ALA A 90 10.62 -6.09 -4.85
CA ALA A 90 10.25 -5.57 -6.16
C ALA A 90 10.66 -4.11 -6.34
N PHE A 91 10.44 -3.29 -5.31
CA PHE A 91 10.88 -1.90 -5.29
C PHE A 91 12.41 -1.77 -5.39
N GLU A 92 13.17 -2.60 -4.71
CA GLU A 92 14.64 -2.62 -4.81
C GLU A 92 15.12 -2.90 -6.24
N ARG A 93 14.42 -3.77 -6.97
CA ARG A 93 14.75 -4.14 -8.36
C ARG A 93 14.26 -3.11 -9.38
N HIS A 94 13.09 -2.52 -9.16
CA HIS A 94 12.37 -1.78 -10.20
C HIS A 94 12.08 -0.33 -9.82
N GLY A 95 12.25 0.08 -8.56
CA GLY A 95 11.87 1.39 -8.07
C GLY A 95 12.49 2.55 -8.86
N THR A 96 13.79 2.50 -9.16
CA THR A 96 14.47 3.52 -9.95
C THR A 96 13.89 3.64 -11.36
N ARG A 97 13.65 2.51 -12.02
CA ARG A 97 13.04 2.48 -13.37
C ARG A 97 11.60 2.98 -13.34
N THR A 98 10.82 2.61 -12.31
CA THR A 98 9.46 3.10 -12.13
C THR A 98 9.44 4.60 -11.89
N ALA A 99 10.33 5.12 -11.04
CA ALA A 99 10.46 6.55 -10.76
C ALA A 99 10.83 7.40 -11.99
N ALA A 100 11.47 6.81 -12.98
CA ALA A 100 11.79 7.49 -14.25
C ALA A 100 10.59 7.64 -15.18
N ARG A 101 9.54 6.85 -15.03
CA ARG A 101 8.35 6.84 -15.90
C ARG A 101 7.55 8.14 -15.77
N ARG A 102 6.96 8.57 -16.87
CA ARG A 102 6.14 9.78 -16.91
C ARG A 102 4.87 9.63 -16.07
N ASP A 103 4.13 8.54 -16.26
CA ASP A 103 2.89 8.25 -15.54
C ASP A 103 3.08 8.17 -14.02
N TYR A 104 4.21 7.62 -13.54
CA TYR A 104 4.57 7.66 -12.13
C TYR A 104 4.80 9.10 -11.63
N LYS A 105 5.55 9.90 -12.39
CA LYS A 105 5.81 11.30 -12.03
C LYS A 105 4.53 12.12 -12.00
N ASP A 106 3.64 11.91 -12.97
CA ASP A 106 2.34 12.57 -13.04
C ASP A 106 1.46 12.16 -11.83
N PHE A 107 1.45 10.87 -11.47
CA PHE A 107 0.78 10.38 -10.26
C PHE A 107 1.31 11.05 -8.99
N ILE A 108 2.63 11.10 -8.80
CA ILE A 108 3.26 11.74 -7.64
C ILE A 108 2.89 13.23 -7.59
N ALA A 109 2.97 13.94 -8.71
CA ALA A 109 2.67 15.36 -8.77
C ALA A 109 1.21 15.66 -8.39
N ALA A 110 0.27 14.90 -8.94
CA ALA A 110 -1.16 15.05 -8.68
C ALA A 110 -1.54 14.73 -7.23
N ASN A 111 -0.86 13.77 -6.60
CA ASN A 111 -1.22 13.23 -5.29
C ASN A 111 -0.30 13.70 -4.15
N ARG A 112 0.69 14.54 -4.43
CA ARG A 112 1.72 14.95 -3.48
C ARG A 112 1.17 15.45 -2.15
N HIS A 113 0.03 16.13 -2.16
CA HIS A 113 -0.57 16.79 -0.99
C HIS A 113 -0.99 15.80 0.11
N TRP A 114 -1.38 14.59 -0.24
CA TRP A 114 -1.72 13.53 0.71
C TRP A 114 -0.67 12.41 0.76
N LEU A 115 -0.06 12.07 -0.38
CA LEU A 115 0.81 10.92 -0.54
C LEU A 115 2.12 11.05 0.25
N ILE A 116 2.73 12.23 0.26
CA ILE A 116 3.98 12.44 0.99
C ILE A 116 3.77 12.43 2.51
N PRO A 117 2.76 13.14 3.08
CA PRO A 117 2.43 12.98 4.50
C PRO A 117 2.06 11.55 4.91
N TYR A 118 1.32 10.84 4.08
CA TYR A 118 0.99 9.43 4.30
C TYR A 118 2.25 8.56 4.31
N ALA A 119 3.13 8.71 3.33
CA ALA A 119 4.39 7.96 3.28
C ALA A 119 5.29 8.26 4.50
N ALA A 120 5.33 9.52 4.95
CA ALA A 120 6.04 9.90 6.17
C ALA A 120 5.44 9.25 7.41
N PHE A 121 4.11 9.23 7.53
CA PHE A 121 3.41 8.53 8.61
C PHE A 121 3.76 7.04 8.63
N CYS A 122 3.68 6.36 7.50
CA CYS A 122 4.02 4.94 7.40
C CYS A 122 5.48 4.66 7.80
N THR A 123 6.41 5.50 7.33
CA THR A 123 7.84 5.34 7.65
C THR A 123 8.09 5.56 9.13
N LEU A 124 7.53 6.61 9.74
CA LEU A 124 7.65 6.89 11.19
C LEU A 124 7.03 5.78 12.04
N ARG A 125 5.84 5.30 11.66
CA ARG A 125 5.19 4.16 12.34
C ARG A 125 6.08 2.92 12.31
N ASP A 126 6.63 2.58 11.14
CA ASP A 126 7.46 1.39 10.95
C ASP A 126 8.79 1.52 11.73
N GLU A 127 9.39 2.71 11.74
CA GLU A 127 10.64 3.00 12.46
C GLU A 127 10.47 3.00 13.98
N THR A 128 9.36 3.57 14.47
CA THR A 128 9.09 3.69 15.91
C THR A 128 8.38 2.47 16.49
N GLY A 129 7.87 1.58 15.63
CA GLY A 129 7.09 0.40 16.02
C GLY A 129 5.74 0.72 16.64
N THR A 130 5.21 1.94 16.45
CA THR A 130 3.92 2.37 16.99
C THR A 130 3.22 3.39 16.09
N PRO A 131 1.88 3.28 15.89
CA PRO A 131 1.11 4.29 15.19
C PRO A 131 0.77 5.51 16.06
N ASP A 132 1.04 5.45 17.35
CA ASP A 132 0.76 6.52 18.30
C ASP A 132 1.76 7.67 18.10
N PHE A 133 1.37 8.65 17.29
CA PHE A 133 2.21 9.81 16.98
C PHE A 133 2.58 10.64 18.21
N THR A 134 1.83 10.56 19.31
CA THR A 134 2.18 11.28 20.56
C THR A 134 3.50 10.79 21.16
N ARG A 135 3.93 9.57 20.77
CA ARG A 135 5.18 8.94 21.18
C ARG A 135 6.34 9.16 20.21
N TRP A 136 6.12 9.89 19.12
CA TRP A 136 7.14 10.12 18.07
C TRP A 136 8.08 11.31 18.37
N GLY A 137 8.21 11.72 19.63
CA GLY A 137 9.14 12.78 20.01
C GLY A 137 8.86 14.10 19.28
N GLY A 138 9.81 14.59 18.49
CA GLY A 138 9.67 15.82 17.72
C GLY A 138 8.54 15.81 16.67
N PHE A 139 7.99 14.63 16.33
CA PHE A 139 6.87 14.47 15.40
C PHE A 139 5.52 14.28 16.09
N ALA A 140 5.45 14.39 17.45
CA ALA A 140 4.20 14.33 18.21
C ALA A 140 3.20 15.45 17.84
N ARG A 141 3.67 16.50 17.21
CA ARG A 141 2.88 17.56 16.58
C ARG A 141 3.32 17.72 15.15
N TYR A 142 2.34 17.88 14.26
CA TYR A 142 2.67 18.09 12.83
C TYR A 142 3.39 19.43 12.65
N ASP A 143 4.61 19.36 12.15
CA ASP A 143 5.38 20.49 11.63
C ASP A 143 5.81 20.18 10.21
N ARG A 144 5.36 20.98 9.24
CA ARG A 144 5.62 20.74 7.83
C ARG A 144 7.12 20.75 7.51
N LYS A 145 7.89 21.66 8.12
CA LYS A 145 9.33 21.76 7.85
C LYS A 145 10.08 20.54 8.38
N ALA A 146 9.69 20.07 9.58
CA ALA A 146 10.25 18.86 10.17
C ALA A 146 9.91 17.63 9.32
N VAL A 147 8.65 17.47 8.88
CA VAL A 147 8.22 16.38 8.00
C VAL A 147 8.94 16.43 6.64
N ASP A 148 9.09 17.61 6.04
CA ASP A 148 9.82 17.77 4.77
C ASP A 148 11.32 17.42 4.92
N ALA A 149 11.94 17.75 6.06
CA ALA A 149 13.32 17.38 6.36
C ALA A 149 13.46 15.86 6.58
N TYR A 150 12.54 15.26 7.33
CA TYR A 150 12.46 13.81 7.53
C TYR A 150 12.29 13.06 6.21
N CYS A 151 11.38 13.49 5.34
CA CYS A 151 11.19 12.88 4.03
C CYS A 151 12.45 12.93 3.15
N ARG A 152 13.27 13.97 3.26
CA ARG A 152 14.56 14.04 2.53
C ARG A 152 15.57 13.04 3.06
N SER A 153 15.68 12.90 4.38
CA SER A 153 16.62 11.96 5.02
C SER A 153 16.21 10.49 4.86
N HIS A 154 14.90 10.22 4.73
CA HIS A 154 14.33 8.87 4.57
C HIS A 154 13.75 8.64 3.16
N SER A 155 14.34 9.31 2.17
CA SER A 155 13.81 9.36 0.79
C SER A 155 13.53 7.99 0.17
N ARG A 156 14.32 6.96 0.52
CA ARG A 156 14.14 5.60 0.02
C ARG A 156 12.85 4.94 0.57
N ASP A 157 12.57 5.10 1.86
CA ASP A 157 11.38 4.54 2.49
C ASP A 157 10.12 5.29 2.05
N ILE A 158 10.20 6.61 1.97
CA ILE A 158 9.14 7.44 1.37
C ILE A 158 8.83 6.98 -0.06
N ALA A 159 9.86 6.78 -0.88
CA ALA A 159 9.70 6.30 -2.26
C ALA A 159 9.08 4.90 -2.34
N PHE A 160 9.34 4.02 -1.36
CA PHE A 160 8.71 2.70 -1.29
C PHE A 160 7.19 2.80 -1.09
N HIS A 161 6.72 3.59 -0.13
CA HIS A 161 5.29 3.79 0.09
C HIS A 161 4.61 4.46 -1.11
N CYS A 162 5.27 5.42 -1.75
CA CYS A 162 4.81 6.01 -3.01
C CYS A 162 4.70 4.97 -4.14
N TYR A 163 5.66 4.08 -4.26
CA TYR A 163 5.65 2.98 -5.23
C TYR A 163 4.46 2.04 -5.02
N VAL A 164 4.20 1.65 -3.79
CA VAL A 164 3.07 0.79 -3.44
C VAL A 164 1.74 1.46 -3.81
N GLN A 165 1.56 2.73 -3.43
CA GLN A 165 0.33 3.47 -3.73
C GLN A 165 0.15 3.71 -5.23
N TYR A 166 1.21 3.99 -5.97
CA TYR A 166 1.13 4.10 -7.43
C TYR A 166 0.60 2.81 -8.07
N HIS A 167 1.11 1.65 -7.68
CA HIS A 167 0.64 0.37 -8.23
C HIS A 167 -0.79 0.05 -7.82
N LEU A 168 -1.20 0.37 -6.59
CA LEU A 168 -2.57 0.19 -6.13
C LEU A 168 -3.55 1.04 -6.93
N HIS A 169 -3.26 2.34 -7.09
CA HIS A 169 -4.11 3.26 -7.85
C HIS A 169 -4.18 2.87 -9.33
N THR A 170 -3.07 2.45 -9.93
CA THR A 170 -3.06 1.95 -11.31
C THR A 170 -3.96 0.73 -11.46
N GLN A 171 -3.83 -0.25 -10.57
CA GLN A 171 -4.64 -1.48 -10.61
C GLN A 171 -6.13 -1.20 -10.35
N LEU A 172 -6.45 -0.28 -9.44
CA LEU A 172 -7.84 0.12 -9.21
C LEU A 172 -8.43 0.80 -10.45
N SER A 173 -7.69 1.72 -11.07
CA SER A 173 -8.13 2.39 -12.29
C SER A 173 -8.41 1.41 -13.43
N GLU A 174 -7.56 0.37 -13.59
CA GLU A 174 -7.77 -0.71 -14.58
C GLU A 174 -9.06 -1.51 -14.33
N VAL A 175 -9.46 -1.67 -13.06
CA VAL A 175 -10.69 -2.39 -12.71
C VAL A 175 -11.94 -1.54 -12.92
N CYS A 176 -11.81 -0.21 -12.76
CA CYS A 176 -12.93 0.74 -12.89
C CYS A 176 -13.17 1.19 -14.34
N ALA A 177 -12.24 0.95 -15.26
CA ALA A 177 -12.38 1.26 -16.69
C ALA A 177 -13.19 0.18 -17.43
#